data_4b17a21181ad29ffaf542985cc11e2e0
#
_entry.id   4b17a21181ad29ffaf542985cc11e2e0
#
_cell.length_a   1.000
_cell.length_b   1.000
_cell.length_c   1.000
_cell.angle_alpha   90.00
_cell.angle_beta   90.00
_cell.angle_gamma   90.00
#
_symmetry.space_group_name_H-M   'P 1'
#
loop_
_entity.id
_entity.type
_entity.pdbx_description
1 polymer ?
#
loop_
_entity_poly.entity_id
_entity_poly.type
_entity_poly.pdbx_seq_one_letter_code
_entity_poly.pdbx_strand_id
1 'polypeptide(L)'
;MTTTPLSPVDLFASALHLCPDGDVRAAERRMTSSDSGTWHVATFHVETDSDVHADHWEMHPHAEEAVCCLTGGIRLCFRPAAPGDAEEVVQLRAGTAAIVPRGRWHRLELDAPSDLMTIALRHGTRLEKRTDTR
;
A
#
# COMPACT_ATOMS: atom_id res chain seq x y z
N MET A 1 -28.89 -4.02 -25.30
CA MET A 1 -27.70 -3.56 -24.59
C MET A 1 -28.08 -3.18 -23.15
N THR A 2 -27.46 -3.80 -22.20
CA THR A 2 -27.69 -3.46 -20.80
C THR A 2 -26.78 -2.29 -20.39
N THR A 3 -27.35 -1.31 -19.72
CA THR A 3 -26.60 -0.18 -19.20
C THR A 3 -26.23 -0.47 -17.77
N THR A 4 -24.95 -0.39 -17.43
CA THR A 4 -24.48 -0.52 -16.05
C THR A 4 -24.87 0.76 -15.30
N PRO A 5 -25.57 0.65 -14.15
CA PRO A 5 -25.87 1.83 -13.36
C PRO A 5 -24.60 2.53 -12.91
N LEU A 6 -24.60 3.85 -12.96
CA LEU A 6 -23.49 4.66 -12.44
C LEU A 6 -23.76 4.89 -10.97
N SER A 7 -23.05 4.17 -10.12
CA SER A 7 -23.17 4.31 -8.67
C SER A 7 -21.79 4.46 -8.04
N PRO A 8 -21.70 5.17 -6.92
CA PRO A 8 -20.43 5.32 -6.23
C PRO A 8 -19.91 4.00 -5.68
N VAL A 9 -18.59 3.89 -5.61
CA VAL A 9 -17.89 2.78 -4.96
C VAL A 9 -17.36 3.29 -3.64
N ASP A 10 -17.63 2.56 -2.55
CA ASP A 10 -17.07 2.88 -1.25
C ASP A 10 -15.61 2.43 -1.23
N LEU A 11 -14.69 3.39 -1.24
CA LEU A 11 -13.26 3.11 -1.30
C LEU A 11 -12.72 2.43 -0.04
N PHE A 12 -13.42 2.56 1.09
CA PHE A 12 -13.03 1.88 2.33
C PHE A 12 -13.54 0.45 2.40
N ALA A 13 -14.52 0.08 1.56
CA ALA A 13 -15.07 -1.26 1.51
C ALA A 13 -14.50 -2.07 0.35
N SER A 14 -14.15 -1.43 -0.75
CA SER A 14 -13.70 -2.09 -1.97
C SER A 14 -12.42 -1.46 -2.49
N ALA A 15 -11.62 -2.24 -3.20
CA ALA A 15 -10.51 -1.73 -3.98
C ALA A 15 -10.96 -1.37 -5.39
N LEU A 16 -10.17 -0.58 -6.08
CA LEU A 16 -10.31 -0.38 -7.52
C LEU A 16 -9.19 -1.14 -8.22
N HIS A 17 -9.54 -1.86 -9.27
CA HIS A 17 -8.59 -2.53 -10.15
C HIS A 17 -8.47 -1.73 -11.44
N LEU A 18 -7.25 -1.30 -11.75
CA LEU A 18 -6.92 -0.63 -13.00
C LEU A 18 -6.33 -1.68 -13.93
N CYS A 19 -7.10 -2.10 -14.91
CA CYS A 19 -6.75 -3.23 -15.78
C CYS A 19 -5.95 -2.78 -16.99
N PRO A 20 -5.10 -3.66 -17.56
CA PRO A 20 -4.25 -3.30 -18.71
C PRO A 20 -5.02 -2.86 -19.96
N ASP A 21 -6.26 -3.33 -20.11
CA ASP A 21 -7.12 -2.99 -21.23
C ASP A 21 -7.83 -1.63 -21.09
N GLY A 22 -7.60 -0.94 -19.97
CA GLY A 22 -8.24 0.34 -19.68
C GLY A 22 -9.49 0.25 -18.83
N ASP A 23 -9.93 -0.95 -18.45
CA ASP A 23 -11.06 -1.11 -17.54
C ASP A 23 -10.68 -0.71 -16.13
N VAL A 24 -11.63 -0.12 -15.41
CA VAL A 24 -11.52 0.17 -13.98
C VAL A 24 -12.69 -0.50 -13.30
N ARG A 25 -12.41 -1.37 -12.32
CA ARG A 25 -13.44 -2.16 -11.67
C ARG A 25 -13.33 -2.06 -10.16
N ALA A 26 -14.49 -2.06 -9.47
CA ALA A 26 -14.53 -2.30 -8.04
C ALA A 26 -14.28 -3.79 -7.77
N ALA A 27 -13.50 -4.10 -6.75
CA ALA A 27 -13.13 -5.47 -6.42
C ALA A 27 -12.90 -5.61 -4.92
N GLU A 28 -12.86 -6.85 -4.46
CA GLU A 28 -12.48 -7.12 -3.08
C GLU A 28 -11.05 -6.69 -2.81
N ARG A 29 -10.82 -6.14 -1.62
CA ARG A 29 -9.47 -5.84 -1.16
C ARG A 29 -8.78 -7.15 -0.79
N ARG A 30 -7.63 -7.39 -1.39
CA ARG A 30 -6.82 -8.57 -1.11
C ARG A 30 -5.37 -8.18 -0.91
N MET A 31 -4.75 -8.82 0.07
CA MET A 31 -3.30 -8.67 0.30
C MET A 31 -2.49 -9.62 -0.57
N THR A 32 -3.16 -10.56 -1.22
CA THR A 32 -2.51 -11.56 -2.06
C THR A 32 -2.19 -11.02 -3.44
N SER A 33 -1.23 -11.67 -4.10
CA SER A 33 -0.87 -11.41 -5.47
C SER A 33 -2.07 -11.53 -6.40
N SER A 34 -2.09 -10.72 -7.44
CA SER A 34 -3.14 -10.69 -8.44
C SER A 34 -2.54 -10.89 -9.84
N ASP A 35 -3.36 -10.70 -10.87
CA ASP A 35 -2.94 -10.80 -12.26
C ASP A 35 -1.79 -9.83 -12.54
N SER A 36 -0.85 -10.27 -13.35
CA SER A 36 0.23 -9.41 -13.82
C SER A 36 -0.34 -8.28 -14.69
N GLY A 37 -0.03 -7.05 -14.35
CA GLY A 37 -0.49 -5.88 -15.10
C GLY A 37 -1.74 -5.21 -14.56
N THR A 38 -2.42 -5.78 -13.55
CA THR A 38 -3.56 -5.12 -12.91
C THR A 38 -3.07 -4.36 -11.67
N TRP A 39 -3.30 -3.06 -11.67
CA TRP A 39 -2.96 -2.20 -10.53
C TRP A 39 -4.13 -2.14 -9.55
N HIS A 40 -3.79 -2.09 -8.26
CA HIS A 40 -4.76 -1.99 -7.18
C HIS A 40 -4.69 -0.61 -6.55
N VAL A 41 -5.85 0.01 -6.38
CA VAL A 41 -6.00 1.21 -5.57
C VAL A 41 -6.81 0.79 -4.35
N ALA A 42 -6.22 0.89 -3.17
CA ALA A 42 -6.87 0.46 -1.93
C ALA A 42 -6.78 1.57 -0.88
N THR A 43 -7.90 1.86 -0.23
CA THR A 43 -8.02 2.89 0.80
C THR A 43 -8.34 2.23 2.12
N PHE A 44 -7.65 2.64 3.18
CA PHE A 44 -7.75 2.03 4.51
C PHE A 44 -7.90 3.10 5.58
N HIS A 45 -8.79 2.86 6.54
CA HIS A 45 -8.74 3.55 7.82
C HIS A 45 -7.96 2.68 8.81
N VAL A 46 -6.94 3.24 9.44
CA VAL A 46 -6.04 2.50 10.34
C VAL A 46 -5.88 3.26 11.64
N GLU A 47 -5.87 2.53 12.76
CA GLU A 47 -5.82 3.09 14.12
C GLU A 47 -4.50 2.80 14.80
N THR A 48 -3.89 1.65 14.51
CA THR A 48 -2.67 1.19 15.19
C THR A 48 -1.67 0.62 14.18
N ASP A 49 -0.42 0.47 14.62
CA ASP A 49 0.63 -0.13 13.79
C ASP A 49 0.28 -1.56 13.36
N SER A 50 -0.50 -2.27 14.16
CA SER A 50 -0.98 -3.61 13.79
C SER A 50 -1.84 -3.59 12.53
N ASP A 51 -2.61 -2.52 12.32
CA ASP A 51 -3.48 -2.41 11.15
C ASP A 51 -2.69 -2.26 9.84
N VAL A 52 -1.45 -1.81 9.91
CA VAL A 52 -0.56 -1.68 8.75
C VAL A 52 0.53 -2.76 8.72
N HIS A 53 0.37 -3.81 9.53
CA HIS A 53 1.32 -4.93 9.58
C HIS A 53 2.76 -4.46 9.79
N ALA A 54 2.97 -3.56 10.75
CA ALA A 54 4.28 -2.95 10.99
C ALA A 54 5.35 -3.95 11.44
N ASP A 55 4.97 -5.17 11.80
CA ASP A 55 5.87 -6.27 12.13
C ASP A 55 6.41 -7.01 10.91
N HIS A 56 6.03 -6.59 9.71
CA HIS A 56 6.49 -7.19 8.45
C HIS A 56 7.10 -6.15 7.54
N TRP A 57 8.10 -6.60 6.77
CA TRP A 57 8.58 -5.89 5.59
C TRP A 57 7.80 -6.37 4.38
N GLU A 58 7.51 -5.46 3.46
CA GLU A 58 6.84 -5.76 2.19
C GLU A 58 7.70 -5.28 1.03
N MET A 59 7.64 -6.00 -0.08
CA MET A 59 8.39 -5.64 -1.29
C MET A 59 7.60 -6.02 -2.53
N HIS A 60 7.61 -5.11 -3.51
CA HIS A 60 6.98 -5.32 -4.81
C HIS A 60 8.08 -5.43 -5.87
N PRO A 61 8.26 -6.63 -6.47
CA PRO A 61 9.41 -6.85 -7.36
C PRO A 61 9.22 -6.29 -8.78
N HIS A 62 7.97 -6.04 -9.19
CA HIS A 62 7.67 -5.74 -10.60
C HIS A 62 7.27 -4.30 -10.86
N ALA A 63 7.06 -3.49 -9.85
CA ALA A 63 6.63 -2.11 -10.03
C ALA A 63 6.93 -1.26 -8.80
N GLU A 64 6.89 0.05 -9.00
CA GLU A 64 6.89 1.00 -7.89
C GLU A 64 5.50 1.05 -7.27
N GLU A 65 5.42 1.53 -6.04
CA GLU A 65 4.16 1.71 -5.32
C GLU A 65 4.01 3.16 -4.90
N ALA A 66 2.80 3.70 -4.96
CA ALA A 66 2.49 4.97 -4.32
C ALA A 66 1.82 4.71 -2.98
N VAL A 67 2.35 5.30 -1.92
CA VAL A 67 1.76 5.28 -0.58
C VAL A 67 1.31 6.69 -0.26
N CYS A 68 0.01 6.87 -0.05
CA CYS A 68 -0.60 8.18 0.13
C CYS A 68 -1.17 8.29 1.54
N CYS A 69 -0.89 9.40 2.20
CA CYS A 69 -1.52 9.75 3.46
C CYS A 69 -2.66 10.74 3.16
N LEU A 70 -3.90 10.36 3.43
CA LEU A 70 -5.06 11.20 3.16
C LEU A 70 -5.41 12.06 4.37
N THR A 71 -5.40 11.46 5.55
CA THR A 71 -5.59 12.14 6.83
C THR A 71 -4.66 11.53 7.86
N GLY A 72 -4.36 12.24 8.94
CA GLY A 72 -3.48 11.77 10.00
C GLY A 72 -2.02 12.00 9.67
N GLY A 73 -1.17 11.02 9.99
CA GLY A 73 0.27 11.07 9.72
C GLY A 73 0.87 9.68 9.79
N ILE A 74 1.73 9.36 8.85
CA ILE A 74 2.40 8.06 8.78
C ILE A 74 3.88 8.23 8.52
N ARG A 75 4.65 7.20 8.86
CA ARG A 75 6.06 7.09 8.54
C ARG A 75 6.26 5.88 7.64
N LEU A 76 6.88 6.11 6.49
CA LEU A 76 7.29 5.05 5.58
C LEU A 76 8.76 4.73 5.88
N CYS A 77 9.02 3.50 6.29
CA CYS A 77 10.34 3.05 6.73
C CYS A 77 10.91 2.07 5.72
N PHE A 78 12.15 2.30 5.32
CA PHE A 78 12.85 1.42 4.39
C PHE A 78 13.89 0.59 5.13
N ARG A 79 13.94 -0.71 4.79
CA ARG A 79 14.92 -1.62 5.39
C ARG A 79 16.32 -1.19 4.99
N PRO A 80 17.28 -1.15 5.94
CA PRO A 80 18.67 -0.79 5.63
C PRO A 80 19.28 -1.76 4.61
N ALA A 81 20.18 -1.23 3.78
CA ALA A 81 20.90 -2.03 2.81
C ALA A 81 21.84 -3.03 3.48
N ALA A 82 22.40 -2.68 4.65
CA ALA A 82 23.28 -3.53 5.43
C ALA A 82 22.78 -3.67 6.86
N PRO A 83 22.91 -4.87 7.48
CA PRO A 83 22.51 -5.06 8.88
C PRO A 83 23.23 -4.05 9.81
N GLY A 84 22.49 -3.46 10.73
CA GLY A 84 23.03 -2.50 11.67
C GLY A 84 22.98 -1.05 11.21
N ASP A 85 22.74 -0.79 9.94
CA ASP A 85 22.54 0.57 9.46
C ASP A 85 21.16 1.10 9.91
N ALA A 86 21.03 2.41 9.99
CA ALA A 86 19.78 3.05 10.33
C ALA A 86 18.76 2.88 9.21
N GLU A 87 17.48 2.73 9.57
CA GLU A 87 16.39 2.75 8.60
C GLU A 87 16.25 4.17 8.03
N GLU A 88 15.98 4.24 6.75
CA GLU A 88 15.56 5.48 6.12
C GLU A 88 14.06 5.66 6.37
N VAL A 89 13.67 6.84 6.86
CA VAL A 89 12.27 7.12 7.23
C VAL A 89 11.79 8.34 6.46
N VAL A 90 10.64 8.20 5.81
CA VAL A 90 9.98 9.31 5.13
C VAL A 90 8.69 9.62 5.87
N GLN A 91 8.58 10.85 6.39
CA GLN A 91 7.38 11.32 7.06
C GLN A 91 6.34 11.75 6.02
N LEU A 92 5.14 11.19 6.10
CA LEU A 92 4.03 11.58 5.22
C LEU A 92 2.95 12.28 6.04
N ARG A 93 2.70 13.53 5.69
CA ARG A 93 1.61 14.34 6.23
C ARG A 93 0.35 14.13 5.38
N ALA A 94 -0.81 14.50 5.92
CA ALA A 94 -2.06 14.48 5.17
C ALA A 94 -1.91 15.23 3.84
N GLY A 95 -2.35 14.61 2.76
CA GLY A 95 -2.29 15.17 1.42
C GLY A 95 -0.97 14.94 0.69
N THR A 96 -0.10 14.07 1.22
CA THR A 96 1.18 13.75 0.57
C THR A 96 1.29 12.27 0.25
N ALA A 97 2.16 11.95 -0.70
CA ALA A 97 2.46 10.59 -1.11
C ALA A 97 3.96 10.40 -1.26
N ALA A 98 4.41 9.17 -1.07
CA ALA A 98 5.77 8.76 -1.41
C ALA A 98 5.71 7.66 -2.46
N ILE A 99 6.73 7.62 -3.31
CA ILE A 99 6.90 6.55 -4.29
C ILE A 99 7.92 5.57 -3.73
N VAL A 100 7.47 4.33 -3.52
CA VAL A 100 8.35 3.24 -3.08
C VAL A 100 9.02 2.65 -4.31
N PRO A 101 10.36 2.65 -4.37
CA PRO A 101 11.06 2.08 -5.51
C PRO A 101 10.79 0.58 -5.65
N ARG A 102 10.82 0.11 -6.88
CA ARG A 102 10.72 -1.31 -7.20
C ARG A 102 11.80 -2.10 -6.43
N GLY A 103 11.38 -3.21 -5.83
CA GLY A 103 12.31 -4.10 -5.13
C GLY A 103 12.75 -3.62 -3.75
N ARG A 104 12.27 -2.50 -3.27
CA ARG A 104 12.67 -1.92 -1.99
C ARG A 104 11.79 -2.45 -0.86
N TRP A 105 12.39 -3.08 0.13
CA TRP A 105 11.67 -3.53 1.33
C TRP A 105 11.29 -2.34 2.19
N HIS A 106 10.01 -2.28 2.57
CA HIS A 106 9.46 -1.15 3.30
C HIS A 106 8.36 -1.60 4.25
N ARG A 107 8.01 -0.71 5.19
CA ARG A 107 6.90 -0.88 6.12
C ARG A 107 6.36 0.48 6.53
N LEU A 108 5.20 0.48 7.14
CA LEU A 108 4.57 1.70 7.64
C LEU A 108 4.50 1.67 9.15
N GLU A 109 4.56 2.87 9.76
CA GLU A 109 4.21 3.12 11.16
C GLU A 109 3.28 4.30 11.21
N LEU A 110 2.41 4.33 12.22
CA LEU A 110 1.45 5.43 12.39
C LEU A 110 1.94 6.40 13.44
N ASP A 111 1.78 7.70 13.15
CA ASP A 111 1.92 8.75 14.17
C ASP A 111 0.58 9.01 14.85
N ALA A 112 -0.51 8.71 14.17
CA ALA A 112 -1.88 8.91 14.63
C ALA A 112 -2.81 8.02 13.79
N PRO A 113 -4.07 7.81 14.22
CA PRO A 113 -5.06 7.19 13.35
C PRO A 113 -5.12 7.93 12.01
N SER A 114 -5.15 7.18 10.91
CA SER A 114 -4.94 7.75 9.59
C SER A 114 -5.81 7.07 8.55
N ASP A 115 -6.09 7.80 7.47
CA ASP A 115 -6.64 7.24 6.24
C ASP A 115 -5.53 7.19 5.20
N LEU A 116 -5.33 6.03 4.63
CA LEU A 116 -4.25 5.74 3.68
C LEU A 116 -4.83 5.29 2.35
N MET A 117 -4.09 5.56 1.28
CA MET A 117 -4.39 4.97 -0.02
C MET A 117 -3.09 4.44 -0.62
N THR A 118 -3.13 3.21 -1.12
CA THR A 118 -2.00 2.63 -1.83
C THR A 118 -2.37 2.35 -3.28
N ILE A 119 -1.41 2.56 -4.17
CA ILE A 119 -1.54 2.23 -5.59
C ILE A 119 -0.38 1.31 -5.91
N ALA A 120 -0.68 0.04 -6.16
CA ALA A 120 0.35 -0.99 -6.25
C ALA A 120 0.01 -2.06 -7.28
N LEU A 121 1.04 -2.59 -7.92
CA LEU A 121 0.96 -3.82 -8.71
C LEU A 121 1.37 -4.96 -7.78
N ARG A 122 0.40 -5.74 -7.32
CA ARG A 122 0.66 -6.72 -6.27
C ARG A 122 1.20 -8.06 -6.79
N HIS A 123 1.32 -8.22 -8.08
CA HIS A 123 1.88 -9.43 -8.68
C HIS A 123 3.29 -9.69 -8.11
N GLY A 124 3.49 -10.85 -7.50
CA GLY A 124 4.77 -11.23 -6.93
C GLY A 124 5.15 -10.53 -5.62
N THR A 125 4.24 -9.79 -5.00
CA THR A 125 4.47 -9.14 -3.71
C THR A 125 4.98 -10.15 -2.68
N ARG A 126 6.01 -9.75 -1.92
CA ARG A 126 6.64 -10.58 -0.89
C ARG A 126 6.54 -9.92 0.47
N LEU A 127 6.35 -10.76 1.48
CA LEU A 127 6.30 -10.34 2.88
C LEU A 127 7.37 -11.09 3.66
N GLU A 128 8.00 -10.40 4.62
CA GLU A 128 9.00 -11.00 5.48
C GLU A 128 8.83 -10.44 6.88
N LYS A 129 8.68 -11.33 7.86
CA LYS A 129 8.54 -10.90 9.25
C LYS A 129 9.83 -10.26 9.72
N ARG A 130 9.70 -9.14 10.45
CA ARG A 130 10.85 -8.47 11.03
C ARG A 130 11.47 -9.32 12.11
N THR A 131 12.81 -9.38 12.12
CA THR A 131 13.56 -10.10 13.15
C THR A 131 14.12 -9.15 14.22
N ASP A 132 14.01 -7.86 14.00
CA ASP A 132 14.55 -6.81 14.86
C ASP A 132 13.45 -6.11 15.69
N THR A 133 12.25 -6.67 15.74
CA THR A 133 11.16 -6.12 16.52
C THR A 133 11.46 -6.21 18.03
N ARG A 134 11.19 -5.16 18.71
CA ARG A 134 11.34 -5.06 20.17
C ARG A 134 9.99 -4.87 20.84
#